data_9517684145f7939aa7d98dd73174957f
#
_entry.id   9517684145f7939aa7d98dd73174957f
#
_cell.length_a   1.000
_cell.length_b   1.000
_cell.length_c   1.000
_cell.angle_alpha   90.00
_cell.angle_beta   90.00
_cell.angle_gamma   90.00
#
_symmetry.space_group_name_H-M   'P 1'
#
loop_
_entity.id
_entity.type
_entity.pdbx_description
1 polymer ?
#
loop_
_entity_poly.entity_id
_entity_poly.type
_entity_poly.pdbx_seq_one_letter_code
_entity_poly.pdbx_strand_id
1 'polypeptide(L)'
;MDFSSANTVLQSYWNGIRKLFLVWAVIVLVGFTFVYFNQALSPTIINIFWGILAGIGLLYSKKQMPFSDRVLRNIFWAWFGIIAFGIAISQASFFWPPLFFLSAYLGAFWLILMAFGHAVTGIIEKKKLYILMVILQLAAAIFIIMFANSIPALYSLQYLIAGLVGSASMAVLLF
;
A
#
# COMPACT_ATOMS: atom_id res chain seq x y z
N MET A 1 7.03 36.20 14.27
CA MET A 1 6.35 35.16 13.45
C MET A 1 4.91 35.10 13.94
N ASP A 2 3.99 35.37 13.05
CA ASP A 2 2.57 35.46 13.41
C ASP A 2 2.02 34.02 13.58
N PHE A 3 1.50 33.68 14.75
CA PHE A 3 0.96 32.35 15.08
C PHE A 3 -0.17 31.91 14.14
N SER A 4 -0.88 32.87 13.55
CA SER A 4 -1.95 32.60 12.57
C SER A 4 -1.40 32.04 11.26
N SER A 5 -0.28 32.54 10.78
CA SER A 5 0.36 32.08 9.54
C SER A 5 0.95 30.69 9.67
N ALA A 6 1.51 30.34 10.83
CA ALA A 6 2.05 29.01 11.11
C ALA A 6 0.94 27.93 11.14
N ASN A 7 -0.22 28.24 11.74
CA ASN A 7 -1.36 27.33 11.77
C ASN A 7 -1.95 27.07 10.38
N THR A 8 -2.01 28.09 9.51
CA THR A 8 -2.52 27.95 8.15
C THR A 8 -1.61 27.04 7.30
N VAL A 9 -0.30 27.17 7.44
CA VAL A 9 0.68 26.32 6.75
C VAL A 9 0.58 24.87 7.22
N LEU A 10 0.47 24.62 8.52
CA LEU A 10 0.29 23.28 9.08
C LEU A 10 -1.02 22.63 8.62
N GLN A 11 -2.13 23.36 8.58
CA GLN A 11 -3.42 22.84 8.09
C GLN A 11 -3.35 22.50 6.60
N SER A 12 -2.72 23.33 5.78
CA SER A 12 -2.52 23.05 4.35
C SER A 12 -1.69 21.79 4.13
N TYR A 13 -0.63 21.61 4.91
CA TYR A 13 0.22 20.41 4.90
C TYR A 13 -0.57 19.14 5.24
N TRP A 14 -1.34 19.15 6.33
CA TRP A 14 -2.16 18.01 6.74
C TRP A 14 -3.25 17.66 5.72
N ASN A 15 -3.87 18.65 5.13
CA ASN A 15 -4.88 18.45 4.09
C ASN A 15 -4.27 17.79 2.84
N GLY A 16 -3.04 18.14 2.48
CA GLY A 16 -2.30 17.51 1.39
C GLY A 16 -2.01 16.03 1.66
N ILE A 17 -1.51 15.72 2.85
CA ILE A 17 -1.23 14.33 3.27
C ILE A 17 -2.50 13.48 3.31
N ARG A 18 -3.58 13.99 3.88
CA ARG A 18 -4.88 13.29 3.93
C ARG A 18 -5.38 12.94 2.53
N LYS A 19 -5.37 13.89 1.59
CA LYS A 19 -5.75 13.64 0.20
C LYS A 19 -4.88 12.57 -0.46
N LEU A 20 -3.59 12.58 -0.16
CA LEU A 20 -2.66 11.58 -0.66
C LEU A 20 -3.03 10.18 -0.20
N PHE A 21 -3.23 9.98 1.11
CA PHE A 21 -3.62 8.68 1.65
C PHE A 21 -4.99 8.22 1.15
N LEU A 22 -5.94 9.13 0.94
CA LEU A 22 -7.22 8.81 0.33
C LEU A 22 -7.05 8.26 -1.09
N VAL A 23 -6.26 8.92 -1.92
CA VAL A 23 -6.00 8.46 -3.30
C VAL A 23 -5.34 7.08 -3.28
N TRP A 24 -4.34 6.85 -2.42
CA TRP A 24 -3.71 5.54 -2.30
C TRP A 24 -4.66 4.48 -1.75
N ALA A 25 -5.54 4.81 -0.79
CA ALA A 25 -6.58 3.90 -0.30
C ALA A 25 -7.51 3.46 -1.44
N VAL A 26 -7.94 4.38 -2.29
CA VAL A 26 -8.76 4.07 -3.47
C VAL A 26 -7.99 3.20 -4.47
N ILE A 27 -6.73 3.52 -4.78
CA ILE A 27 -5.88 2.74 -5.67
C ILE A 27 -5.73 1.30 -5.17
N VAL A 28 -5.43 1.13 -3.88
CA VAL A 28 -5.27 -0.20 -3.25
C VAL A 28 -6.57 -0.98 -3.32
N LEU A 29 -7.70 -0.35 -2.95
CA LEU A 29 -9.00 -1.00 -2.99
C LEU A 29 -9.38 -1.43 -4.42
N VAL A 30 -9.30 -0.52 -5.38
CA VAL A 30 -9.62 -0.80 -6.79
C VAL A 30 -8.69 -1.86 -7.37
N GLY A 31 -7.38 -1.75 -7.11
CA GLY A 31 -6.39 -2.68 -7.63
C GLY A 31 -6.62 -4.11 -7.16
N PHE A 32 -6.79 -4.32 -5.87
CA PHE A 32 -7.01 -5.66 -5.33
C PHE A 32 -8.42 -6.21 -5.65
N THR A 33 -9.43 -5.36 -5.68
CA THR A 33 -10.78 -5.76 -6.13
C THR A 33 -10.75 -6.21 -7.59
N PHE A 34 -10.03 -5.48 -8.45
CA PHE A 34 -9.85 -5.88 -9.85
C PHE A 34 -9.17 -7.26 -9.94
N VAL A 35 -8.08 -7.49 -9.21
CA VAL A 35 -7.39 -8.79 -9.19
C VAL A 35 -8.34 -9.90 -8.71
N TYR A 36 -9.11 -9.66 -7.65
CA TYR A 36 -10.06 -10.63 -7.12
C TYR A 36 -11.06 -11.12 -8.17
N PHE A 37 -11.64 -10.20 -8.96
CA PHE A 37 -12.61 -10.55 -9.99
C PHE A 37 -11.98 -11.05 -11.31
N ASN A 38 -10.69 -10.87 -11.49
CA ASN A 38 -10.01 -11.13 -12.76
C ASN A 38 -8.82 -12.09 -12.62
N GLN A 39 -8.90 -13.06 -11.69
CA GLN A 39 -7.81 -14.00 -11.41
C GLN A 39 -7.46 -14.90 -12.62
N ALA A 40 -8.36 -15.03 -13.61
CA ALA A 40 -8.12 -15.76 -14.85
C ALA A 40 -7.22 -15.00 -15.85
N LEU A 41 -6.99 -13.70 -15.64
CA LEU A 41 -6.09 -12.92 -16.49
C LEU A 41 -4.63 -13.33 -16.28
N SER A 42 -3.84 -13.16 -17.33
CA SER A 42 -2.40 -13.42 -17.20
C SER A 42 -1.75 -12.49 -16.17
N PRO A 43 -0.74 -12.97 -15.43
CA PRO A 43 0.01 -12.16 -14.48
C PRO A 43 0.55 -10.86 -15.08
N THR A 44 0.94 -10.90 -16.35
CA THR A 44 1.44 -9.72 -17.07
C THR A 44 0.36 -8.63 -17.18
N ILE A 45 -0.88 -8.98 -17.53
CA ILE A 45 -1.99 -8.01 -17.62
C ILE A 45 -2.28 -7.41 -16.26
N ILE A 46 -2.31 -8.24 -15.20
CA ILE A 46 -2.52 -7.79 -13.83
C ILE A 46 -1.41 -6.80 -13.40
N ASN A 47 -0.16 -7.10 -13.71
CA ASN A 47 0.95 -6.22 -13.38
C ASN A 47 0.98 -4.93 -14.20
N ILE A 48 0.58 -4.95 -15.47
CA ILE A 48 0.40 -3.72 -16.27
C ILE A 48 -0.67 -2.85 -15.62
N PHE A 49 -1.80 -3.43 -15.22
CA PHE A 49 -2.87 -2.69 -14.53
C PHE A 49 -2.37 -2.05 -13.22
N TRP A 50 -1.63 -2.81 -12.40
CA TRP A 50 -0.99 -2.28 -11.19
C TRP A 50 0.03 -1.18 -11.50
N GLY A 51 0.82 -1.34 -12.56
CA GLY A 51 1.77 -0.32 -13.01
C GLY A 51 1.09 1.00 -13.37
N ILE A 52 -0.06 0.93 -14.05
CA ILE A 52 -0.87 2.12 -14.39
C ILE A 52 -1.40 2.79 -13.11
N LEU A 53 -2.02 2.01 -12.19
CA LEU A 53 -2.54 2.55 -10.95
C LEU A 53 -1.45 3.16 -10.07
N ALA A 54 -0.31 2.48 -9.92
CA ALA A 54 0.84 2.98 -9.19
C ALA A 54 1.40 4.26 -9.84
N GLY A 55 1.50 4.30 -11.16
CA GLY A 55 1.91 5.49 -11.92
C GLY A 55 1.00 6.70 -11.64
N ILE A 56 -0.33 6.49 -11.67
CA ILE A 56 -1.30 7.54 -11.32
C ILE A 56 -1.08 8.02 -9.89
N GLY A 57 -0.96 7.10 -8.93
CA GLY A 57 -0.72 7.42 -7.52
C GLY A 57 0.59 8.19 -7.30
N LEU A 58 1.68 7.78 -7.96
CA LEU A 58 2.97 8.44 -7.85
C LEU A 58 2.98 9.84 -8.48
N LEU A 59 2.37 10.01 -9.66
CA LEU A 59 2.24 11.32 -10.30
C LEU A 59 1.39 12.28 -9.45
N TYR A 60 0.29 11.78 -8.89
CA TYR A 60 -0.52 12.56 -7.96
C TYR A 60 0.26 12.94 -6.70
N SER A 61 0.99 11.98 -6.12
CA SER A 61 1.83 12.21 -4.94
C SER A 61 2.88 13.29 -5.20
N LYS A 62 3.58 13.19 -6.34
CA LYS A 62 4.56 14.18 -6.76
C LYS A 62 3.96 15.59 -6.89
N LYS A 63 2.73 15.71 -7.39
CA LYS A 63 2.04 17.00 -7.55
C LYS A 63 1.63 17.61 -6.21
N GLN A 64 1.24 16.77 -5.23
CA GLN A 64 0.75 17.23 -3.93
C GLN A 64 1.87 17.45 -2.89
N MET A 65 3.02 16.83 -3.06
CA MET A 65 4.13 16.95 -2.11
C MET A 65 5.10 18.05 -2.52
N PRO A 66 5.35 19.04 -1.65
CA PRO A 66 6.47 19.95 -1.85
C PRO A 66 7.78 19.15 -1.65
N PHE A 67 8.46 18.83 -2.74
CA PHE A 67 9.75 18.11 -2.73
C PHE A 67 10.88 18.88 -2.01
N SER A 68 10.65 20.13 -1.66
CA SER A 68 11.51 20.93 -0.76
C SER A 68 11.51 20.38 0.68
N ASP A 69 10.42 19.73 1.12
CA ASP A 69 10.37 19.10 2.44
C ASP A 69 11.11 17.75 2.41
N ARG A 70 12.18 17.67 3.21
CA ARG A 70 13.05 16.48 3.31
C ARG A 70 12.26 15.26 3.84
N VAL A 71 11.36 15.47 4.79
CA VAL A 71 10.57 14.38 5.42
C VAL A 71 9.63 13.76 4.38
N LEU A 72 8.84 14.58 3.69
CA LEU A 72 7.92 14.12 2.65
C LEU A 72 8.64 13.44 1.48
N ARG A 73 9.77 14.00 1.08
CA ARG A 73 10.60 13.42 0.03
C ARG A 73 11.11 12.03 0.42
N ASN A 74 11.54 11.83 1.67
CA ASN A 74 12.01 10.53 2.15
C ASN A 74 10.87 9.51 2.21
N ILE A 75 9.68 9.91 2.66
CA ILE A 75 8.49 9.06 2.66
C ILE A 75 8.13 8.66 1.22
N PHE A 76 8.12 9.61 0.29
CA PHE A 76 7.83 9.33 -1.12
C PHE A 76 8.79 8.30 -1.71
N TRP A 77 10.10 8.47 -1.51
CA TRP A 77 11.08 7.53 -2.06
C TRP A 77 11.03 6.15 -1.38
N ALA A 78 10.72 6.10 -0.08
CA ALA A 78 10.51 4.83 0.60
C ALA A 78 9.32 4.06 0.00
N TRP A 79 8.17 4.72 -0.18
CA TRP A 79 7.00 4.09 -0.81
C TRP A 79 7.22 3.73 -2.27
N PHE A 80 7.91 4.58 -3.03
CA PHE A 80 8.29 4.27 -4.40
C PHE A 80 9.12 2.98 -4.47
N GLY A 81 10.14 2.86 -3.62
CA GLY A 81 10.99 1.65 -3.54
C GLY A 81 10.20 0.41 -3.16
N ILE A 82 9.29 0.50 -2.18
CA ILE A 82 8.44 -0.61 -1.74
C ILE A 82 7.50 -1.07 -2.87
N ILE A 83 6.86 -0.14 -3.57
CA ILE A 83 5.97 -0.45 -4.69
C ILE A 83 6.74 -1.09 -5.84
N ALA A 84 7.87 -0.50 -6.24
CA ALA A 84 8.72 -1.03 -7.31
C ALA A 84 9.23 -2.44 -6.98
N PHE A 85 9.71 -2.66 -5.76
CA PHE A 85 10.12 -3.96 -5.25
C PHE A 85 8.95 -4.96 -5.26
N GLY A 86 7.79 -4.56 -4.75
CA GLY A 86 6.60 -5.39 -4.70
C GLY A 86 6.16 -5.85 -6.10
N ILE A 87 6.13 -4.95 -7.09
CA ILE A 87 5.80 -5.29 -8.48
C ILE A 87 6.84 -6.26 -9.05
N ALA A 88 8.14 -5.99 -8.86
CA ALA A 88 9.22 -6.84 -9.37
C ALA A 88 9.15 -8.26 -8.79
N ILE A 89 8.96 -8.41 -7.48
CA ILE A 89 8.85 -9.72 -6.83
C ILE A 89 7.54 -10.42 -7.22
N SER A 90 6.43 -9.70 -7.30
CA SER A 90 5.16 -10.26 -7.77
C SER A 90 5.30 -10.81 -9.19
N GLN A 91 5.96 -10.09 -10.08
CA GLN A 91 6.24 -10.57 -11.43
C GLN A 91 7.15 -11.79 -11.41
N ALA A 92 8.27 -11.74 -10.66
CA ALA A 92 9.22 -12.84 -10.56
C ALA A 92 8.58 -14.11 -9.98
N SER A 93 7.58 -14.00 -9.09
CA SER A 93 6.89 -15.15 -8.50
C SER A 93 6.14 -16.03 -9.50
N PHE A 94 5.89 -15.55 -10.72
CA PHE A 94 5.26 -16.33 -11.78
C PHE A 94 6.24 -16.97 -12.76
N PHE A 95 7.50 -16.51 -12.79
CA PHE A 95 8.48 -16.96 -13.80
C PHE A 95 9.74 -17.56 -13.19
N TRP A 96 10.02 -17.31 -11.91
CA TRP A 96 11.23 -17.80 -11.24
C TRP A 96 10.88 -18.88 -10.21
N PRO A 97 11.25 -20.17 -10.46
CA PRO A 97 10.85 -21.31 -9.62
C PRO A 97 11.04 -21.14 -8.12
N PRO A 98 12.17 -20.57 -7.62
CA PRO A 98 12.35 -20.35 -6.19
C PRO A 98 11.27 -19.46 -5.54
N LEU A 99 10.55 -18.66 -6.31
CA LEU A 99 9.51 -17.75 -5.83
C LEU A 99 8.08 -18.22 -6.14
N PHE A 100 7.87 -19.36 -6.78
CA PHE A 100 6.52 -19.84 -7.16
C PHE A 100 5.57 -19.96 -5.96
N PHE A 101 6.08 -20.35 -4.79
CA PHE A 101 5.25 -20.41 -3.57
C PHE A 101 4.63 -19.06 -3.22
N LEU A 102 5.29 -17.95 -3.56
CA LEU A 102 4.82 -16.62 -3.25
C LEU A 102 3.59 -16.23 -4.07
N SER A 103 3.45 -16.78 -5.30
CA SER A 103 2.27 -16.51 -6.13
C SER A 103 0.95 -16.93 -5.46
N ALA A 104 1.00 -17.96 -4.61
CA ALA A 104 -0.14 -18.42 -3.83
C ALA A 104 -0.52 -17.48 -2.67
N TYR A 105 0.39 -16.59 -2.26
CA TYR A 105 0.22 -15.71 -1.09
C TYR A 105 0.44 -14.23 -1.43
N LEU A 106 0.21 -13.82 -2.68
CA LEU A 106 0.47 -12.45 -3.12
C LEU A 106 -0.31 -11.39 -2.31
N GLY A 107 -1.55 -11.67 -1.91
CA GLY A 107 -2.31 -10.75 -1.06
C GLY A 107 -1.63 -10.55 0.31
N ALA A 108 -1.18 -11.63 0.95
CA ALA A 108 -0.43 -11.56 2.21
C ALA A 108 0.92 -10.84 2.03
N PHE A 109 1.64 -11.13 0.95
CA PHE A 109 2.89 -10.46 0.61
C PHE A 109 2.72 -8.94 0.50
N TRP A 110 1.69 -8.48 -0.21
CA TRP A 110 1.41 -7.04 -0.33
C TRP A 110 0.99 -6.41 1.00
N LEU A 111 0.25 -7.11 1.86
CA LEU A 111 -0.05 -6.64 3.21
C LEU A 111 1.22 -6.44 4.05
N ILE A 112 2.18 -7.37 3.96
CA ILE A 112 3.49 -7.25 4.63
C ILE A 112 4.26 -6.03 4.11
N LEU A 113 4.28 -5.82 2.79
CA LEU A 113 4.95 -4.65 2.20
C LEU A 113 4.30 -3.33 2.62
N MET A 114 2.96 -3.28 2.66
CA MET A 114 2.23 -2.10 3.15
C MET A 114 2.50 -1.86 4.64
N ALA A 115 2.56 -2.91 5.45
CA ALA A 115 2.92 -2.80 6.87
C ALA A 115 4.33 -2.23 7.03
N PHE A 116 5.29 -2.69 6.23
CA PHE A 116 6.64 -2.15 6.23
C PHE A 116 6.66 -0.66 5.83
N GLY A 117 5.92 -0.27 4.79
CA GLY A 117 5.77 1.13 4.37
C GLY A 117 5.20 2.01 5.48
N HIS A 118 4.15 1.55 6.17
CA HIS A 118 3.59 2.26 7.32
C HIS A 118 4.56 2.33 8.50
N ALA A 119 5.32 1.26 8.78
CA ALA A 119 6.34 1.29 9.83
C ALA A 119 7.42 2.35 9.55
N VAL A 120 7.95 2.38 8.32
CA VAL A 120 8.94 3.40 7.89
C VAL A 120 8.36 4.81 8.01
N THR A 121 7.12 5.02 7.54
CA THR A 121 6.44 6.32 7.65
C THR A 121 6.24 6.71 9.11
N GLY A 122 5.81 5.77 9.96
CA GLY A 122 5.61 6.00 11.38
C GLY A 122 6.88 6.39 12.13
N ILE A 123 8.03 5.80 11.76
CA ILE A 123 9.35 6.16 12.30
C ILE A 123 9.73 7.59 11.87
N ILE A 124 9.54 7.91 10.59
CA ILE A 124 9.88 9.23 10.02
C ILE A 124 9.01 10.33 10.65
N GLU A 125 7.69 10.10 10.74
CA GLU A 125 6.72 11.07 11.29
C GLU A 125 6.61 11.03 12.81
N LYS A 126 7.19 10.03 13.49
CA LYS A 126 7.11 9.79 14.95
C LYS A 126 5.66 9.66 15.45
N LYS A 127 4.77 9.07 14.66
CA LYS A 127 3.35 8.90 15.00
C LYS A 127 3.01 7.45 15.35
N LYS A 128 2.44 7.26 16.55
CA LYS A 128 2.03 5.92 17.04
C LYS A 128 0.86 5.30 16.26
N LEU A 129 0.05 6.11 15.56
CA LEU A 129 -1.08 5.63 14.77
C LEU A 129 -0.66 4.60 13.71
N TYR A 130 0.53 4.77 13.13
CA TYR A 130 1.06 3.81 12.14
C TYR A 130 1.32 2.42 12.73
N ILE A 131 1.52 2.29 14.04
CA ILE A 131 1.69 1.00 14.72
C ILE A 131 0.40 0.18 14.60
N LEU A 132 -0.76 0.80 14.78
CA LEU A 132 -2.05 0.11 14.61
C LEU A 132 -2.23 -0.41 13.18
N MET A 133 -1.87 0.38 12.18
CA MET A 133 -1.94 -0.05 10.77
C MET A 133 -1.02 -1.23 10.49
N VAL A 134 0.21 -1.19 10.99
CA VAL A 134 1.17 -2.28 10.88
C VAL A 134 0.60 -3.56 11.51
N ILE A 135 0.06 -3.47 12.72
CA ILE A 135 -0.53 -4.63 13.43
C ILE A 135 -1.70 -5.22 12.61
N LEU A 136 -2.63 -4.39 12.13
CA LEU A 136 -3.78 -4.86 11.36
C LEU A 136 -3.36 -5.57 10.07
N GLN A 137 -2.40 -4.99 9.35
CA GLN A 137 -1.91 -5.57 8.10
C GLN A 137 -1.13 -6.87 8.32
N LEU A 138 -0.27 -6.93 9.34
CA LEU A 138 0.46 -8.15 9.69
C LEU A 138 -0.50 -9.24 10.20
N ALA A 139 -1.49 -8.91 11.01
CA ALA A 139 -2.48 -9.88 11.48
C ALA A 139 -3.28 -10.47 10.30
N ALA A 140 -3.70 -9.66 9.34
CA ALA A 140 -4.38 -10.13 8.14
C ALA A 140 -3.46 -11.00 7.26
N ALA A 141 -2.19 -10.62 7.09
CA ALA A 141 -1.22 -11.42 6.34
C ALA A 141 -0.97 -12.79 6.99
N ILE A 142 -0.77 -12.80 8.31
CA ILE A 142 -0.59 -14.05 9.08
C ILE A 142 -1.83 -14.93 8.97
N PHE A 143 -3.03 -14.35 9.10
CA PHE A 143 -4.29 -15.09 8.94
C PHE A 143 -4.36 -15.76 7.55
N ILE A 144 -4.05 -15.05 6.46
CA ILE A 144 -4.03 -15.62 5.12
C ILE A 144 -3.03 -16.78 5.05
N ILE A 145 -1.79 -16.57 5.51
CA ILE A 145 -0.72 -17.59 5.42
C ILE A 145 -1.08 -18.85 6.22
N MET A 146 -1.63 -18.69 7.42
CA MET A 146 -1.93 -19.83 8.30
C MET A 146 -3.14 -20.64 7.83
N PHE A 147 -4.15 -20.00 7.24
CA PHE A 147 -5.43 -20.65 6.96
C PHE A 147 -5.70 -20.91 5.47
N ALA A 148 -4.90 -20.37 4.53
CA ALA A 148 -5.12 -20.59 3.10
C ALA A 148 -5.15 -22.09 2.73
N ASN A 149 -4.28 -22.90 3.31
CA ASN A 149 -4.24 -24.34 3.05
C ASN A 149 -5.46 -25.09 3.62
N SER A 150 -6.07 -24.60 4.71
CA SER A 150 -7.23 -25.22 5.35
C SER A 150 -8.56 -24.69 4.79
N ILE A 151 -8.53 -23.50 4.19
CA ILE A 151 -9.70 -22.82 3.63
C ILE A 151 -9.38 -22.41 2.20
N PRO A 152 -9.63 -23.28 1.20
CA PRO A 152 -9.25 -23.02 -0.20
C PRO A 152 -9.77 -21.68 -0.75
N ALA A 153 -10.96 -21.23 -0.28
CA ALA A 153 -11.50 -19.94 -0.68
C ALA A 153 -10.58 -18.75 -0.34
N LEU A 154 -9.68 -18.87 0.65
CA LEU A 154 -8.74 -17.81 1.01
C LEU A 154 -7.72 -17.53 -0.08
N TYR A 155 -7.41 -18.50 -0.97
CA TYR A 155 -6.54 -18.23 -2.13
C TYR A 155 -7.12 -17.15 -3.06
N SER A 156 -8.42 -17.07 -3.17
CA SER A 156 -9.09 -16.01 -3.94
C SER A 156 -9.35 -14.77 -3.06
N LEU A 157 -9.90 -15.00 -1.87
CA LEU A 157 -10.31 -13.93 -0.95
C LEU A 157 -9.14 -13.09 -0.43
N GLN A 158 -7.89 -13.60 -0.46
CA GLN A 158 -6.73 -12.85 0.00
C GLN A 158 -6.56 -11.48 -0.70
N TYR A 159 -6.94 -11.38 -1.97
CA TYR A 159 -6.88 -10.11 -2.69
C TYR A 159 -7.93 -9.13 -2.16
N LEU A 160 -9.15 -9.60 -1.91
CA LEU A 160 -10.19 -8.76 -1.32
C LEU A 160 -9.81 -8.32 0.11
N ILE A 161 -9.27 -9.23 0.93
CA ILE A 161 -8.77 -8.92 2.28
C ILE A 161 -7.65 -7.89 2.20
N ALA A 162 -6.67 -8.08 1.30
CA ALA A 162 -5.56 -7.13 1.11
C ALA A 162 -6.06 -5.74 0.67
N GLY A 163 -7.05 -5.69 -0.22
CA GLY A 163 -7.69 -4.46 -0.65
C GLY A 163 -8.41 -3.75 0.49
N LEU A 164 -9.26 -4.45 1.22
CA LEU A 164 -10.05 -3.88 2.33
C LEU A 164 -9.15 -3.45 3.50
N VAL A 165 -8.26 -4.31 3.97
CA VAL A 165 -7.39 -4.00 5.11
C VAL A 165 -6.37 -2.93 4.73
N GLY A 166 -5.78 -3.00 3.53
CA GLY A 166 -4.82 -2.01 3.06
C GLY A 166 -5.45 -0.63 2.91
N SER A 167 -6.63 -0.55 2.25
CA SER A 167 -7.35 0.72 2.07
C SER A 167 -7.88 1.30 3.39
N ALA A 168 -8.45 0.45 4.27
CA ALA A 168 -8.93 0.88 5.58
C ALA A 168 -7.78 1.43 6.45
N SER A 169 -6.62 0.77 6.43
CA SER A 169 -5.43 1.24 7.13
C SER A 169 -5.01 2.64 6.68
N MET A 170 -5.07 2.91 5.38
CA MET A 170 -4.76 4.25 4.85
C MET A 170 -5.87 5.27 5.19
N ALA A 171 -7.13 4.85 5.18
CA ALA A 171 -8.26 5.72 5.50
C ALA A 171 -8.29 6.17 6.98
N VAL A 172 -7.73 5.38 7.91
CA VAL A 172 -7.61 5.78 9.34
C VAL A 172 -6.81 7.08 9.51
N LEU A 173 -5.91 7.42 8.57
CA LEU A 173 -5.16 8.69 8.60
C LEU A 173 -6.00 9.92 8.23
N LEU A 174 -7.25 9.72 7.79
CA LEU A 174 -8.16 10.81 7.46
C LEU A 174 -8.79 11.45 8.72
N PHE A 175 -8.79 10.72 9.83
CA PHE A 175 -9.34 11.13 11.13
C PHE A 175 -8.25 11.45 12.14
#